data_9557880b540ae4703f9beaac3a026ee4
#
_entry.id   9557880b540ae4703f9beaac3a026ee4
#
_cell.length_a   1.000
_cell.length_b   1.000
_cell.length_c   1.000
_cell.angle_alpha   90.00
_cell.angle_beta   90.00
_cell.angle_gamma   90.00
#
_symmetry.space_group_name_H-M   'P 1'
#
loop_
_entity.id
_entity.type
_entity.pdbx_description
1 polymer ?
#
loop_
_entity_poly.entity_id
_entity_poly.type
_entity_poly.pdbx_seq_one_letter_code
_entity_poly.pdbx_strand_id
1 'polypeptide(L)'
;MTGKIAIVGSNMVDLITYTDRMPVPGETIEAPRFEMGCGGKGANQAIAAARLGADVMMVTKVGDDIFADNTIRNFEKSGIDTRFV
;
A
#
# COMPACT_ATOMS: atom_id res chain seq x y z
N MET A 1 2.29 1.30 -27.09
CA MET A 1 1.26 0.26 -26.87
C MET A 1 1.03 0.12 -25.37
N THR A 2 -0.21 0.09 -25.00
CA THR A 2 -0.59 -0.03 -23.58
C THR A 2 -1.10 -1.45 -23.34
N GLY A 3 -0.41 -2.21 -22.50
CA GLY A 3 -0.89 -3.51 -22.06
C GLY A 3 -1.95 -3.35 -20.97
N LYS A 4 -2.92 -4.26 -20.94
CA LYS A 4 -3.91 -4.34 -19.87
C LYS A 4 -3.54 -5.46 -18.93
N ILE A 5 -3.46 -5.13 -17.62
CA ILE A 5 -3.04 -6.07 -16.59
C ILE A 5 -4.05 -6.03 -15.45
N ALA A 6 -4.53 -7.20 -15.05
CA ALA A 6 -5.30 -7.35 -13.82
C ALA A 6 -4.40 -7.99 -12.76
N ILE A 7 -4.31 -7.38 -11.61
CA ILE A 7 -3.58 -7.90 -10.47
C ILE A 7 -4.58 -8.38 -9.44
N VAL A 8 -4.58 -9.66 -9.16
CA VAL A 8 -5.35 -10.27 -8.07
C VAL A 8 -4.37 -10.56 -6.95
N GLY A 9 -4.40 -9.77 -5.90
CA GLY A 9 -3.38 -9.91 -4.88
C GLY A 9 -3.63 -9.09 -3.63
N SER A 10 -2.66 -9.15 -2.73
CA SER A 10 -2.72 -8.49 -1.43
C SER A 10 -2.43 -7.01 -1.52
N ASN A 11 -2.98 -6.30 -0.56
CA ASN A 11 -2.54 -4.96 -0.18
C ASN A 11 -2.29 -4.96 1.34
N MET A 12 -1.46 -4.05 1.81
CA MET A 12 -1.12 -3.95 3.23
C MET A 12 -0.97 -2.49 3.62
N VAL A 13 -1.22 -2.23 4.88
CA VAL A 13 -0.90 -0.94 5.49
C VAL A 13 0.39 -1.11 6.28
N ASP A 14 1.37 -0.30 5.97
CA ASP A 14 2.63 -0.28 6.70
C ASP A 14 2.54 0.80 7.78
N LEU A 15 2.75 0.40 9.03
CA LEU A 15 2.84 1.32 10.16
C LEU A 15 4.29 1.33 10.62
N ILE A 16 5.01 2.41 10.29
CA ILE A 16 6.45 2.47 10.44
C ILE A 16 6.81 3.47 11.54
N THR A 17 7.46 2.97 12.57
CA THR A 17 7.99 3.79 13.67
C THR A 17 9.51 3.88 13.51
N TYR A 18 10.02 5.10 13.43
CA TYR A 18 11.46 5.36 13.33
C TYR A 18 12.01 5.63 14.72
N THR A 19 13.04 4.91 15.09
CA THR A 19 13.65 5.03 16.42
C THR A 19 15.17 4.93 16.33
N ASP A 20 15.85 5.54 17.29
CA ASP A 20 17.32 5.55 17.31
C ASP A 20 17.93 4.22 17.76
N ARG A 21 17.14 3.42 18.48
CA ARG A 21 17.58 2.10 18.95
C ARG A 21 16.40 1.18 19.16
N MET A 22 16.68 -0.10 19.23
CA MET A 22 15.70 -1.10 19.59
C MET A 22 15.42 -1.06 21.10
N PRO A 23 14.16 -1.00 21.55
CA PRO A 23 13.87 -1.11 22.97
C PRO A 23 14.22 -2.51 23.48
N VAL A 24 14.65 -2.58 24.72
CA VAL A 24 14.83 -3.87 25.41
C VAL A 24 13.47 -4.38 25.90
N PRO A 25 13.32 -5.70 26.18
CA PRO A 25 12.06 -6.23 26.67
C PRO A 25 11.51 -5.47 27.88
N GLY A 26 10.23 -5.09 27.82
CA GLY A 26 9.54 -4.35 28.87
C GLY A 26 9.79 -2.84 28.86
N GLU A 27 10.64 -2.34 27.98
CA GLU A 27 10.95 -0.93 27.89
C GLU A 27 9.97 -0.20 26.98
N THR A 28 9.58 1.02 27.36
CA THR A 28 8.85 1.96 26.51
C THR A 28 9.77 3.11 26.14
N ILE A 29 9.90 3.38 24.84
CA ILE A 29 10.69 4.51 24.36
C ILE A 29 9.84 5.39 23.46
N GLU A 30 10.18 6.68 23.38
CA GLU A 30 9.60 7.58 22.40
C GLU A 30 10.30 7.39 21.06
N ALA A 31 9.52 7.45 20.00
CA ALA A 31 10.06 7.45 18.65
C ALA A 31 9.87 8.84 18.04
N PRO A 32 10.91 9.40 17.41
CA PRO A 32 10.83 10.75 16.86
C PRO A 32 9.92 10.87 15.64
N ARG A 33 9.62 9.76 14.95
CA ARG A 33 8.83 9.82 13.73
C ARG A 33 8.02 8.55 13.51
N PHE A 34 6.81 8.75 13.01
CA PHE A 34 5.89 7.69 12.60
C PHE A 34 5.35 7.97 11.20
N GLU A 35 5.27 6.94 10.36
CA GLU A 35 4.68 7.04 9.03
C GLU A 35 3.73 5.89 8.77
N MET A 36 2.70 6.16 7.98
CA MET A 36 1.84 5.13 7.40
C MET A 36 2.12 5.04 5.91
N GLY A 37 2.25 3.83 5.41
CA GLY A 37 2.48 3.59 3.99
C GLY A 37 1.55 2.52 3.45
N CYS A 38 1.56 2.40 2.13
CA CYS A 38 0.80 1.38 1.43
C CYS A 38 1.78 0.34 0.88
N GLY A 39 1.49 -0.93 1.09
CA GLY A 39 2.34 -2.02 0.67
C GLY A 39 1.54 -3.25 0.25
N GLY A 40 2.19 -4.38 0.33
CA GLY A 40 1.67 -5.66 -0.13
C GLY A 40 2.27 -6.03 -1.48
N LYS A 41 2.56 -7.31 -1.66
CA LYS A 41 3.23 -7.79 -2.88
C LYS A 41 2.38 -7.52 -4.12
N GLY A 42 1.07 -7.80 -4.06
CA GLY A 42 0.16 -7.52 -5.17
C GLY A 42 0.06 -6.02 -5.47
N ALA A 43 -0.11 -5.20 -4.43
CA ALA A 43 -0.18 -3.75 -4.58
C ALA A 43 1.11 -3.19 -5.19
N ASN A 44 2.27 -3.67 -4.75
CA ASN A 44 3.55 -3.22 -5.29
C ASN A 44 3.69 -3.56 -6.77
N GLN A 45 3.23 -4.73 -7.20
CA GLN A 45 3.22 -5.11 -8.62
C GLN A 45 2.31 -4.20 -9.43
N ALA A 46 1.12 -3.90 -8.92
CA ALA A 46 0.16 -3.03 -9.60
C ALA A 46 0.73 -1.62 -9.78
N ILE A 47 1.32 -1.05 -8.73
CA ILE A 47 1.94 0.29 -8.77
C ILE A 47 3.10 0.30 -9.77
N ALA A 48 3.97 -0.70 -9.72
CA ALA A 48 5.11 -0.78 -10.63
C ALA A 48 4.66 -0.88 -12.10
N ALA A 49 3.69 -1.74 -12.38
CA ALA A 49 3.15 -1.89 -13.74
C ALA A 49 2.51 -0.57 -14.23
N ALA A 50 1.73 0.10 -13.39
CA ALA A 50 1.11 1.37 -13.74
C ALA A 50 2.16 2.45 -14.04
N ARG A 51 3.20 2.53 -13.24
CA ARG A 51 4.30 3.49 -13.45
C ARG A 51 5.08 3.23 -14.73
N LEU A 52 5.08 1.98 -15.20
CA LEU A 52 5.71 1.61 -16.47
C LEU A 52 4.77 1.80 -17.67
N GLY A 53 3.58 2.33 -17.46
CA GLY A 53 2.65 2.69 -18.53
C GLY A 53 1.57 1.66 -18.83
N ALA A 54 1.46 0.59 -18.04
CA ALA A 54 0.40 -0.38 -18.23
C ALA A 54 -0.96 0.17 -17.77
N ASP A 55 -2.03 -0.32 -18.38
CA ASP A 55 -3.39 -0.09 -17.94
C ASP A 55 -3.74 -1.17 -16.91
N VAL A 56 -3.75 -0.80 -15.63
CA VAL A 56 -3.81 -1.75 -14.51
C VAL A 56 -5.15 -1.68 -13.80
N MET A 57 -5.71 -2.86 -13.54
CA MET A 57 -6.86 -3.04 -12.67
C MET A 57 -6.43 -3.85 -11.45
N MET A 58 -6.78 -3.39 -10.26
CA MET A 58 -6.50 -4.10 -9.02
C MET A 58 -7.74 -4.83 -8.52
N VAL A 59 -7.58 -6.11 -8.23
CA VAL A 59 -8.59 -6.95 -7.60
C VAL A 59 -8.06 -7.34 -6.23
N THR A 60 -8.61 -6.77 -5.19
CA THR A 60 -8.17 -6.96 -3.82
C THR A 60 -9.30 -6.64 -2.85
N LYS A 61 -9.01 -6.68 -1.58
CA LYS A 61 -10.00 -6.34 -0.56
C LYS A 61 -9.36 -5.47 0.51
N VAL A 62 -10.07 -4.44 0.93
CA VAL A 62 -9.71 -3.60 2.08
C VAL A 62 -10.77 -3.77 3.16
N GLY A 63 -10.45 -3.36 4.38
CA GLY A 63 -11.41 -3.37 5.48
C GLY A 63 -12.34 -2.16 5.43
N ASP A 64 -13.26 -2.13 6.37
CA ASP A 64 -14.10 -0.96 6.63
C ASP A 64 -13.49 -0.20 7.81
N ASP A 65 -12.41 0.51 7.55
CA ASP A 65 -11.60 1.15 8.58
C ASP A 65 -10.95 2.45 8.08
N ILE A 66 -10.19 3.09 8.96
CA ILE A 66 -9.54 4.37 8.66
C ILE A 66 -8.44 4.25 7.59
N PHE A 67 -7.97 3.04 7.30
CA PHE A 67 -6.87 2.82 6.35
C PHE A 67 -7.36 2.57 4.92
N ALA A 68 -8.60 2.12 4.76
CA ALA A 68 -9.15 1.71 3.47
C ALA A 68 -9.10 2.83 2.43
N ASP A 69 -9.55 4.02 2.79
CA ASP A 69 -9.57 5.17 1.88
C ASP A 69 -8.16 5.55 1.41
N ASN A 70 -7.20 5.46 2.29
CA ASN A 70 -5.81 5.78 1.95
C ASN A 70 -5.23 4.77 0.96
N THR A 71 -5.54 3.48 1.15
CA THR A 71 -5.12 2.42 0.23
C THR A 71 -5.74 2.62 -1.15
N ILE A 72 -7.03 2.88 -1.21
CA ILE A 72 -7.74 3.11 -2.49
C ILE A 72 -7.19 4.34 -3.20
N ARG A 73 -6.99 5.45 -2.47
CA ARG A 73 -6.40 6.66 -3.04
C ARG A 73 -5.01 6.44 -3.59
N ASN A 74 -4.21 5.60 -2.93
CA ASN A 74 -2.88 5.27 -3.41
C ASN A 74 -2.93 4.59 -4.79
N PHE A 75 -3.88 3.68 -5.00
CA PHE A 75 -4.08 3.07 -6.31
C PHE A 75 -4.57 4.10 -7.34
N GLU A 76 -5.54 4.91 -6.98
CA GLU A 76 -6.12 5.91 -7.88
C GLU A 76 -5.09 6.95 -8.32
N LYS A 77 -4.20 7.39 -7.42
CA LYS A 77 -3.11 8.32 -7.75
C LYS A 77 -2.16 7.76 -8.81
N SER A 78 -2.03 6.46 -8.90
CA SER A 78 -1.22 5.79 -9.92
C SER A 78 -2.00 5.45 -11.18
N GLY A 79 -3.27 5.85 -11.26
CA GLY A 79 -4.12 5.60 -12.42
C GLY A 79 -4.65 4.17 -12.49
N ILE A 80 -4.66 3.45 -11.38
CA ILE A 80 -5.13 2.08 -11.30
C ILE A 80 -6.65 2.05 -11.17
N ASP A 81 -7.31 1.18 -11.92
CA ASP A 81 -8.74 0.95 -11.81
C ASP A 81 -9.05 0.20 -10.50
N THR A 82 -9.89 0.81 -9.66
CA THR A 82 -10.22 0.29 -8.32
C THR A 82 -11.63 -0.28 -8.21
N ARG A 83 -12.32 -0.52 -9.33
CA ARG A 83 -13.71 -1.00 -9.29
C ARG A 83 -13.88 -2.32 -8.55
N PHE A 84 -12.84 -3.14 -8.47
CA PHE A 84 -12.85 -4.45 -7.84
C PHE A 84 -12.03 -4.50 -6.54
N VAL A 85 -11.91 -3.36 -5.89
CA VAL A 85 -11.34 -3.26 -4.55
C VAL A 85 -12.46 -3.27 -3.53
#